data_85ffec0808ca53409fa92b2ff8ab4adf
#
_entry.id   85ffec0808ca53409fa92b2ff8ab4adf
#
_cell.length_a   1.000
_cell.length_b   1.000
_cell.length_c   1.000
_cell.angle_alpha   90.00
_cell.angle_beta   90.00
_cell.angle_gamma   90.00
#
_symmetry.space_group_name_H-M   'P 1'
#
loop_
_entity.id
_entity.type
_entity.pdbx_description
1 polymer ?
#
loop_
_entity_poly.entity_id
_entity_poly.type
_entity_poly.pdbx_seq_one_letter_code
_entity_poly.pdbx_strand_id
1 'polypeptide(L)'
;MGNASLDIDHYQHIYTEYAPMLMRFAEKFVSGFFAEDIVHDVFLKLWDKQVFRLPESDLKRVLYVSVRNACLDYLRRMNME
;
A
#
# COMPACT_ATOMS: atom_id res chain seq x y z
N MET A 1 15.91 -1.20 -21.41
CA MET A 1 16.71 -2.07 -20.79
C MET A 1 16.97 -1.80 -19.39
N GLY A 2 17.71 -0.86 -18.95
CA GLY A 2 17.97 -0.63 -17.57
C GLY A 2 16.76 -0.20 -16.77
N ASN A 3 15.66 0.14 -17.43
CA ASN A 3 14.51 0.71 -16.75
C ASN A 3 13.81 -0.28 -15.85
N ALA A 4 13.73 -1.55 -16.25
CA ALA A 4 13.06 -2.54 -15.43
C ALA A 4 13.76 -2.72 -14.09
N SER A 5 15.09 -2.74 -14.11
CA SER A 5 15.87 -2.90 -12.90
C SER A 5 15.73 -1.69 -12.00
N LEU A 6 15.76 -0.49 -12.59
CA LEU A 6 15.59 0.74 -11.81
C LEU A 6 14.20 0.83 -11.20
N ASP A 7 13.19 0.38 -11.93
CA ASP A 7 11.83 0.41 -11.42
C ASP A 7 11.67 -0.54 -10.24
N ILE A 8 12.28 -1.71 -10.31
CA ILE A 8 12.24 -2.67 -9.23
C ILE A 8 12.95 -2.14 -8.00
N ASP A 9 14.12 -1.53 -8.20
CA ASP A 9 14.87 -0.94 -7.09
C ASP A 9 14.07 0.17 -6.43
N HIS A 10 13.44 1.00 -7.24
CA HIS A 10 12.63 2.09 -6.72
C HIS A 10 11.43 1.54 -5.94
N TYR A 11 10.78 0.52 -6.48
CA TYR A 11 9.66 -0.12 -5.80
C TYR A 11 10.09 -0.67 -4.45
N GLN A 12 11.23 -1.36 -4.41
CA GLN A 12 11.71 -1.94 -3.16
C GLN A 12 12.03 -0.85 -2.14
N HIS A 13 12.58 0.25 -2.61
CA HIS A 13 12.88 1.37 -1.72
C HIS A 13 11.58 1.93 -1.11
N ILE A 14 10.58 2.14 -1.95
CA ILE A 14 9.30 2.65 -1.48
C ILE A 14 8.64 1.67 -0.52
N TYR A 15 8.66 0.39 -0.85
CA TYR A 15 8.09 -0.62 0.02
C TYR A 15 8.76 -0.62 1.38
N THR A 16 10.09 -0.64 1.38
CA THR A 16 10.86 -0.68 2.62
C THR A 16 10.59 0.57 3.46
N GLU A 17 10.48 1.70 2.79
CA GLU A 17 10.28 2.98 3.47
C GLU A 17 8.88 3.09 4.07
N TYR A 18 7.86 2.71 3.32
CA TYR A 18 6.49 3.00 3.71
C TYR A 18 5.70 1.83 4.27
N ALA A 19 6.06 0.60 3.91
CA ALA A 19 5.25 -0.54 4.35
C ALA A 19 5.11 -0.63 5.87
N PRO A 20 6.17 -0.45 6.67
CA PRO A 20 6.01 -0.53 8.11
C PRO A 20 5.05 0.51 8.66
N MET A 21 5.11 1.73 8.14
CA MET A 21 4.21 2.80 8.59
C MET A 21 2.78 2.51 8.18
N LEU A 22 2.61 2.00 6.97
CA LEU A 22 1.28 1.69 6.48
C LEU A 22 0.67 0.51 7.25
N MET A 23 1.49 -0.44 7.65
CA MET A 23 1.00 -1.56 8.44
C MET A 23 0.51 -1.09 9.81
N ARG A 24 1.25 -0.19 10.45
CA ARG A 24 0.80 0.37 11.72
C ARG A 24 -0.49 1.15 11.54
N PHE A 25 -0.59 1.88 10.45
CA PHE A 25 -1.79 2.64 10.15
C PHE A 25 -2.97 1.70 9.95
N ALA A 26 -2.77 0.62 9.19
CA ALA A 26 -3.84 -0.34 8.91
C ALA A 26 -4.27 -1.06 10.18
N GLU A 27 -3.35 -1.25 11.12
CA GLU A 27 -3.68 -1.95 12.37
C GLU A 27 -4.66 -1.18 13.23
N LYS A 28 -4.88 0.09 12.91
CA LYS A 28 -5.91 0.84 13.61
C LYS A 28 -7.31 0.41 13.19
N PHE A 29 -7.42 -0.30 12.08
CA PHE A 29 -8.71 -0.73 11.53
C PHE A 29 -8.92 -2.22 11.62
N VAL A 30 -7.85 -3.02 11.44
CA VAL A 30 -7.95 -4.47 11.39
C VAL A 30 -6.79 -5.07 12.16
N SER A 31 -6.85 -6.37 12.42
CA SER A 31 -5.76 -7.03 13.14
C SER A 31 -4.50 -7.04 12.29
N GLY A 32 -3.35 -7.19 12.96
CA GLY A 32 -2.06 -7.14 12.28
C GLY A 32 -1.92 -8.12 11.15
N PHE A 33 -2.51 -9.30 11.31
CA PHE A 33 -2.46 -10.33 10.27
C PHE A 33 -3.11 -9.82 8.97
N PHE A 34 -4.30 -9.24 9.10
CA PHE A 34 -5.00 -8.73 7.93
C PHE A 34 -4.41 -7.41 7.46
N ALA A 35 -3.83 -6.64 8.37
CA ALA A 35 -3.20 -5.39 7.98
C ALA A 35 -2.06 -5.64 7.00
N GLU A 36 -1.26 -6.67 7.26
CA GLU A 36 -0.14 -7.01 6.39
C GLU A 36 -0.65 -7.38 5.00
N ASP A 37 -1.69 -8.21 4.94
CA ASP A 37 -2.27 -8.60 3.66
C ASP A 37 -2.79 -7.42 2.88
N ILE A 38 -3.46 -6.52 3.58
CA ILE A 38 -4.04 -5.34 2.93
C ILE A 38 -2.96 -4.45 2.36
N VAL A 39 -1.92 -4.19 3.14
CA VAL A 39 -0.83 -3.33 2.68
C VAL A 39 -0.13 -3.96 1.48
N HIS A 40 0.12 -5.26 1.55
CA HIS A 40 0.76 -5.98 0.46
C HIS A 40 -0.07 -5.87 -0.82
N ASP A 41 -1.38 -6.08 -0.70
CA ASP A 41 -2.27 -6.02 -1.84
C ASP A 41 -2.31 -4.61 -2.45
N VAL A 42 -2.30 -3.59 -1.61
CA VAL A 42 -2.29 -2.21 -2.09
C VAL A 42 -1.02 -1.94 -2.90
N PHE A 43 0.12 -2.39 -2.42
CA PHE A 43 1.37 -2.18 -3.15
C PHE A 43 1.34 -2.88 -4.50
N LEU A 44 0.79 -4.09 -4.56
CA LEU A 44 0.71 -4.81 -5.83
C LEU A 44 -0.18 -4.09 -6.84
N LYS A 45 -1.32 -3.60 -6.38
CA LYS A 45 -2.24 -2.91 -7.26
C LYS A 45 -1.67 -1.60 -7.78
N LEU A 46 -0.99 -0.87 -6.90
CA LEU A 46 -0.42 0.41 -7.29
C LEU A 46 0.79 0.23 -8.18
N TRP A 47 1.50 -0.88 -8.02
CA TRP A 47 2.63 -1.18 -8.88
C TRP A 47 2.20 -1.23 -10.35
N ASP A 48 1.07 -1.88 -10.61
CA ASP A 48 0.56 -1.98 -11.97
C ASP A 48 0.22 -0.62 -12.57
N LYS A 49 -0.17 0.31 -11.72
CA LYS A 49 -0.54 1.64 -12.17
C LYS A 49 0.64 2.60 -12.21
N GLN A 50 1.80 2.13 -11.82
CA GLN A 50 3.02 2.91 -11.82
C GLN A 50 2.90 4.20 -11.01
N VAL A 51 2.11 4.13 -9.95
CA VAL A 51 1.91 5.27 -9.07
C VAL A 51 3.22 5.68 -8.39
N PHE A 52 4.15 4.73 -8.30
CA PHE A 52 5.40 4.97 -7.60
C PHE A 52 6.29 6.00 -8.27
N ARG A 53 5.90 6.47 -9.45
CA ARG A 53 6.65 7.52 -10.15
C ARG A 53 6.18 8.92 -9.75
N LEU A 54 5.15 9.01 -8.94
CA LEU A 54 4.67 10.29 -8.45
C LEU A 54 5.67 10.94 -7.52
N PRO A 55 5.62 12.28 -7.38
CA PRO A 55 6.40 12.96 -6.36
C PRO A 55 6.09 12.36 -4.99
N GLU A 56 7.06 12.41 -4.09
CA GLU A 56 6.95 11.71 -2.83
C GLU A 56 5.72 12.11 -2.02
N SER A 57 5.40 13.40 -1.98
CA SER A 57 4.25 13.84 -1.19
C SER A 57 2.95 13.27 -1.75
N ASP A 58 2.83 13.23 -3.08
CA ASP A 58 1.65 12.67 -3.71
C ASP A 58 1.60 11.16 -3.51
N LEU A 59 2.74 10.50 -3.62
CA LEU A 59 2.84 9.08 -3.42
C LEU A 59 2.39 8.70 -2.02
N LYS A 60 2.87 9.42 -1.02
CA LYS A 60 2.52 9.14 0.36
C LYS A 60 1.00 9.24 0.55
N ARG A 61 0.40 10.27 -0.01
CA ARG A 61 -1.04 10.45 0.10
C ARG A 61 -1.79 9.30 -0.54
N VAL A 62 -1.38 8.91 -1.75
CA VAL A 62 -2.04 7.82 -2.46
C VAL A 62 -1.95 6.52 -1.66
N LEU A 63 -0.78 6.25 -1.10
CA LEU A 63 -0.58 5.04 -0.33
C LEU A 63 -1.50 5.01 0.90
N TYR A 64 -1.53 6.10 1.66
CA TYR A 64 -2.36 6.13 2.86
C TYR A 64 -3.85 6.06 2.53
N VAL A 65 -4.28 6.78 1.51
CA VAL A 65 -5.69 6.74 1.11
C VAL A 65 -6.06 5.36 0.62
N SER A 66 -5.20 4.73 -0.16
CA SER A 66 -5.46 3.40 -0.69
C SER A 66 -5.58 2.36 0.42
N VAL A 67 -4.67 2.42 1.40
CA VAL A 67 -4.72 1.48 2.52
C VAL A 67 -5.97 1.74 3.36
N ARG A 68 -6.28 3.00 3.63
CA ARG A 68 -7.47 3.34 4.38
C ARG A 68 -8.73 2.79 3.69
N ASN A 69 -8.83 3.03 2.40
CA ASN A 69 -10.01 2.58 1.66
C ASN A 69 -10.10 1.05 1.65
N ALA A 70 -8.96 0.38 1.52
CA ALA A 70 -8.94 -1.08 1.53
C ALA A 70 -9.36 -1.62 2.89
N CYS A 71 -8.92 -0.99 3.97
CA CYS A 71 -9.31 -1.40 5.31
C CYS A 71 -10.81 -1.20 5.53
N LEU A 72 -11.33 -0.04 5.11
CA LEU A 72 -12.75 0.23 5.28
C LEU A 72 -13.60 -0.73 4.45
N ASP A 73 -13.11 -1.06 3.25
CA ASP A 73 -13.80 -2.02 2.41
C ASP A 73 -13.82 -3.40 3.06
N TYR A 74 -12.70 -3.78 3.65
CA TYR A 74 -12.61 -5.05 4.36
C TYR A 74 -13.61 -5.10 5.52
N LEU A 75 -13.66 -4.03 6.32
CA LEU A 75 -14.58 -3.97 7.44
C LEU A 75 -16.03 -3.99 6.99
N ARG A 76 -16.31 -3.33 5.88
CA ARG A 76 -17.66 -3.31 5.33
C ARG A 76 -18.10 -4.71 4.94
N ARG A 77 -17.20 -5.47 4.32
CA ARG A 77 -17.51 -6.85 3.94
C ARG A 77 -17.75 -7.73 5.15
N MET A 78 -16.97 -7.51 6.21
CA MET A 78 -17.12 -8.30 7.42
C MET A 78 -18.45 -8.04 8.10
N ASN A 79 -19.00 -6.86 7.92
CA ASN A 79 -20.25 -6.48 8.56
C ASN A 79 -21.47 -6.74 7.70
N MET A 80 -21.25 -7.26 6.51
CA MET A 80 -22.36 -7.43 5.57
C MET A 80 -23.10 -8.75 5.76
N GLU A 81 -22.99 -9.36 6.86
CA GLU A 81 -23.68 -10.63 7.10
C GLU A 81 -25.15 -10.53 7.24
#